data_c083ef6f75677a443ecfc1193b97dd4d
#
_entry.id   c083ef6f75677a443ecfc1193b97dd4d
#
_cell.length_a   1.000
_cell.length_b   1.000
_cell.length_c   1.000
_cell.angle_alpha   90.00
_cell.angle_beta   90.00
_cell.angle_gamma   90.00
#
_symmetry.space_group_name_H-M   'P 1'
#
loop_
_entity.id
_entity.type
_entity.pdbx_description
1 polymer ?
#
loop_
_entity_poly.entity_id
_entity_poly.type
_entity_poly.pdbx_seq_one_letter_code
_entity_poly.pdbx_strand_id
1 'polypeptide(L)'
;MMTSPPQPFDNQRILITGGTGSLGQVLTRRVLGGELGRPASVTVFSRDEAKQHFMRLAYQNTRTATDEVIYRHTPEVLRFHIGDVRDRWSLASVLSEADIVINAAALKQVPTCEYFPTEAVRTNVLGPENIVSIIETQKLPIKV
;
A
#
# COMPACT_ATOMS: atom_id res chain seq x y z
N MET A 1 5.89 -3.59 -34.66
CA MET A 1 5.64 -2.71 -33.51
C MET A 1 6.58 -3.15 -32.38
N MET A 2 7.50 -2.30 -32.00
CA MET A 2 8.34 -2.57 -30.83
C MET A 2 7.48 -2.39 -29.58
N THR A 3 7.07 -3.49 -28.96
CA THR A 3 6.47 -3.44 -27.62
C THR A 3 7.58 -3.01 -26.66
N SER A 4 7.38 -1.91 -25.96
CA SER A 4 8.28 -1.50 -24.88
C SER A 4 8.48 -2.68 -23.92
N PRO A 5 9.68 -2.87 -23.35
CA PRO A 5 9.90 -3.95 -22.41
C PRO A 5 8.94 -3.80 -21.21
N PRO A 6 8.48 -4.90 -20.63
CA PRO A 6 7.56 -4.85 -19.50
C PRO A 6 8.21 -4.11 -18.33
N GLN A 7 7.46 -3.20 -17.72
CA GLN A 7 7.91 -2.44 -16.57
C GLN A 7 7.67 -3.22 -15.28
N PRO A 8 8.40 -2.91 -14.18
CA PRO A 8 8.35 -3.70 -12.94
C PRO A 8 6.97 -3.87 -12.34
N PHE A 9 6.06 -2.90 -12.54
CA PHE A 9 4.72 -2.92 -11.95
C PHE A 9 3.61 -3.31 -12.94
N ASP A 10 3.98 -3.63 -14.19
CA ASP A 10 3.00 -4.04 -15.17
C ASP A 10 2.25 -5.29 -14.72
N ASN A 11 0.93 -5.18 -14.65
CA ASN A 11 0.00 -6.24 -14.24
C ASN A 11 0.28 -6.83 -12.84
N GLN A 12 0.94 -6.08 -11.96
CA GLN A 12 1.22 -6.51 -10.60
C GLN A 12 0.16 -6.00 -9.62
N ARG A 13 -0.18 -6.81 -8.61
CA ARG A 13 -1.02 -6.43 -7.48
C ARG A 13 -0.10 -5.89 -6.37
N ILE A 14 -0.22 -4.61 -6.08
CA ILE A 14 0.70 -3.89 -5.18
C ILE A 14 -0.02 -3.60 -3.86
N LEU A 15 0.59 -4.01 -2.75
CA LEU A 15 0.16 -3.68 -1.40
C LEU A 15 1.06 -2.60 -0.80
N ILE A 16 0.48 -1.52 -0.30
CA ILE A 16 1.19 -0.44 0.38
C ILE A 16 0.70 -0.37 1.83
N THR A 17 1.49 -0.86 2.78
CA THR A 17 1.19 -0.69 4.20
C THR A 17 1.54 0.73 4.63
N GLY A 18 0.79 1.28 5.58
CA GLY A 18 0.95 2.69 5.92
C GLY A 18 0.59 3.63 4.77
N GLY A 19 -0.23 3.17 3.83
CA GLY A 19 -0.54 3.86 2.58
C GLY A 19 -1.23 5.21 2.73
N THR A 20 -1.83 5.51 3.88
CA THR A 20 -2.42 6.83 4.19
C THR A 20 -1.44 7.82 4.81
N GLY A 21 -0.22 7.40 5.13
CA GLY A 21 0.86 8.29 5.57
C GLY A 21 1.44 9.12 4.41
N SER A 22 2.29 10.10 4.71
CA SER A 22 2.87 11.01 3.71
C SER A 22 3.58 10.24 2.59
N LEU A 23 4.44 9.28 2.94
CA LEU A 23 5.13 8.45 1.96
C LEU A 23 4.15 7.56 1.19
N GLY A 24 3.22 6.91 1.90
CA GLY A 24 2.23 6.02 1.28
C GLY A 24 1.34 6.72 0.26
N GLN A 25 0.93 7.96 0.53
CA GLN A 25 0.14 8.76 -0.41
C GLN A 25 0.94 9.12 -1.67
N VAL A 26 2.20 9.51 -1.52
CA VAL A 26 3.09 9.81 -2.65
C VAL A 26 3.33 8.55 -3.49
N LEU A 27 3.63 7.42 -2.86
CA LEU A 27 3.81 6.14 -3.54
C LEU A 27 2.56 5.73 -4.31
N THR A 28 1.40 5.77 -3.66
CA THR A 28 0.11 5.43 -4.30
C THR A 28 -0.13 6.28 -5.55
N ARG A 29 0.08 7.58 -5.45
CA ARG A 29 -0.09 8.51 -6.58
C ARG A 29 0.87 8.18 -7.74
N ARG A 30 2.14 7.94 -7.45
CA ARG A 30 3.15 7.64 -8.48
C ARG A 30 2.90 6.29 -9.14
N VAL A 31 2.53 5.28 -8.35
CA VAL A 31 2.19 3.95 -8.86
C VAL A 31 0.96 4.01 -9.77
N LEU A 32 -0.09 4.71 -9.36
CA LEU A 32 -1.29 4.90 -10.19
C LEU A 32 -1.03 5.77 -11.42
N GLY A 33 -0.04 6.68 -11.34
CA GLY A 33 0.42 7.49 -12.47
C GLY A 33 1.17 6.68 -13.54
N GLY A 34 1.49 5.42 -13.29
CA GLY A 34 2.11 4.52 -14.25
C GLY A 34 3.61 4.76 -14.49
N GLU A 35 4.30 5.42 -13.56
CA GLU A 35 5.75 5.71 -13.69
C GLU A 35 6.62 4.45 -13.84
N LEU A 36 6.18 3.32 -13.27
CA LEU A 36 6.89 2.04 -13.31
C LEU A 36 6.05 0.92 -13.96
N GLY A 37 5.05 1.28 -14.73
CA GLY A 37 4.11 0.36 -15.37
C GLY A 37 2.68 0.53 -14.86
N ARG A 38 1.76 -0.24 -15.44
CA ARG A 38 0.34 -0.21 -15.07
C ARG A 38 0.00 -1.37 -14.15
N PRO A 39 -0.22 -1.13 -12.84
CA PRO A 39 -0.55 -2.18 -11.90
C PRO A 39 -1.94 -2.78 -12.18
N ALA A 40 -2.11 -4.04 -11.85
CA ALA A 40 -3.43 -4.69 -11.85
C ALA A 40 -4.30 -4.17 -10.70
N SER A 41 -3.69 -3.94 -9.54
CA SER A 41 -4.35 -3.30 -8.39
C SER A 41 -3.33 -2.64 -7.46
N VAL A 42 -3.79 -1.63 -6.72
CA VAL A 42 -3.04 -0.98 -5.63
C VAL A 42 -3.93 -1.02 -4.39
N THR A 43 -3.48 -1.74 -3.37
CA THR A 43 -4.19 -1.83 -2.09
C THR A 43 -3.51 -0.95 -1.05
N VAL A 44 -4.21 0.05 -0.56
CA VAL A 44 -3.81 0.91 0.56
C VAL A 44 -4.24 0.25 1.85
N PHE A 45 -3.28 -0.18 2.67
CA PHE A 45 -3.51 -0.82 3.95
C PHE A 45 -3.07 0.11 5.09
N SER A 46 -3.99 0.46 5.97
CA SER A 46 -3.71 1.30 7.14
C SER A 46 -4.76 1.15 8.24
N ARG A 47 -4.44 1.62 9.44
CA ARG A 47 -5.34 1.60 10.59
C ARG A 47 -6.38 2.73 10.57
N ASP A 48 -6.06 3.83 9.90
CA ASP A 48 -6.81 5.08 9.98
C ASP A 48 -7.93 5.12 8.94
N GLU A 49 -9.14 4.80 9.39
CA GLU A 49 -10.35 4.83 8.56
C GLU A 49 -10.62 6.23 7.99
N ALA A 50 -10.45 7.28 8.81
CA ALA A 50 -10.73 8.64 8.39
C ALA A 50 -9.80 9.07 7.25
N LYS A 51 -8.50 8.80 7.38
CA LYS A 51 -7.54 9.08 6.30
C LYS A 51 -7.81 8.28 5.04
N GLN A 52 -8.21 7.01 5.16
CA GLN A 52 -8.64 6.22 4.00
C GLN A 52 -9.85 6.82 3.32
N HIS A 53 -10.84 7.25 4.09
CA HIS A 53 -12.04 7.89 3.56
C HIS A 53 -11.70 9.18 2.78
N PHE A 54 -10.92 10.08 3.38
CA PHE A 54 -10.49 11.31 2.71
C PHE A 54 -9.64 11.03 1.46
N MET A 55 -8.75 10.07 1.52
CA MET A 55 -7.95 9.66 0.38
C MET A 55 -8.83 9.12 -0.75
N ARG A 56 -9.84 8.30 -0.44
CA ARG A 56 -10.81 7.79 -1.41
C ARG A 56 -11.58 8.94 -2.07
N LEU A 57 -12.08 9.89 -1.28
CA LEU A 57 -12.77 11.06 -1.81
C LEU A 57 -11.89 11.91 -2.73
N ALA A 58 -10.62 12.12 -2.36
CA ALA A 58 -9.68 12.86 -3.20
C ALA A 58 -9.52 12.21 -4.58
N TYR A 59 -9.37 10.89 -4.65
CA TYR A 59 -9.27 10.18 -5.94
C TYR A 59 -10.58 10.17 -6.73
N GLN A 60 -11.74 10.14 -6.06
CA GLN A 60 -13.05 10.26 -6.72
C GLN A 60 -13.27 11.66 -7.30
N ASN A 61 -12.92 12.70 -6.55
CA ASN A 61 -13.13 14.10 -6.96
C ASN A 61 -12.16 14.54 -8.07
N THR A 62 -10.95 14.00 -8.10
CA THR A 62 -9.96 14.27 -9.16
C THR A 62 -10.46 13.78 -10.54
N ARG A 63 -11.40 12.82 -10.56
CA ARG A 63 -12.05 12.34 -11.80
C ARG A 63 -12.89 13.40 -12.50
N THR A 64 -13.38 14.40 -11.78
CA THR A 64 -14.24 15.46 -12.33
C THR A 64 -13.47 16.69 -12.82
N ALA A 65 -12.19 16.82 -12.48
CA ALA A 65 -11.46 18.07 -12.67
C ALA A 65 -10.36 18.05 -13.74
N THR A 66 -9.75 16.92 -14.09
CA THR A 66 -8.61 16.87 -15.02
C THR A 66 -8.45 15.51 -15.71
N ASP A 67 -8.31 15.55 -17.04
CA ASP A 67 -7.93 14.45 -17.95
C ASP A 67 -8.60 13.08 -17.74
N GLU A 68 -9.64 12.86 -18.53
CA GLU A 68 -10.42 11.62 -18.60
C GLU A 68 -9.59 10.33 -18.81
N VAL A 69 -8.34 10.42 -19.25
CA VAL A 69 -7.55 9.25 -19.69
C VAL A 69 -6.81 8.59 -18.53
N ILE A 70 -6.26 9.35 -17.57
CA ILE A 70 -5.40 8.80 -16.51
C ILE A 70 -6.21 8.14 -15.38
N TYR A 71 -7.40 8.65 -15.10
CA TYR A 71 -8.19 8.24 -13.93
C TYR A 71 -9.42 7.37 -14.23
N ARG A 72 -9.69 7.03 -15.48
CA ARG A 72 -10.83 6.17 -15.84
C ARG A 72 -10.83 4.80 -15.17
N HIS A 73 -9.64 4.28 -14.81
CA HIS A 73 -9.45 2.95 -14.21
C HIS A 73 -9.17 2.98 -12.69
N THR A 74 -9.01 4.16 -12.09
CA THR A 74 -8.57 4.29 -10.70
C THR A 74 -9.49 3.62 -9.66
N PRO A 75 -10.84 3.65 -9.76
CA PRO A 75 -11.71 3.01 -8.76
C PRO A 75 -11.66 1.48 -8.79
N GLU A 76 -11.36 0.88 -9.93
CA GLU A 76 -11.24 -0.57 -10.05
C GLU A 76 -9.87 -1.06 -9.60
N VAL A 77 -8.83 -0.23 -9.83
CA VAL A 77 -7.43 -0.52 -9.51
C VAL A 77 -7.10 -0.17 -8.07
N LEU A 78 -7.57 0.98 -7.55
CA LEU A 78 -7.29 1.43 -6.18
C LEU A 78 -8.27 0.81 -5.18
N ARG A 79 -7.72 0.07 -4.22
CA ARG A 79 -8.46 -0.59 -3.14
C ARG A 79 -8.01 -0.08 -1.79
N PHE A 80 -8.89 -0.12 -0.80
CA PHE A 80 -8.60 0.26 0.57
C PHE A 80 -8.92 -0.90 1.51
N HIS A 81 -8.01 -1.18 2.43
CA HIS A 81 -8.18 -2.20 3.44
C HIS A 81 -7.77 -1.65 4.82
N ILE A 82 -8.69 -1.67 5.76
CA ILE A 82 -8.40 -1.26 7.14
C ILE A 82 -7.75 -2.43 7.86
N GLY A 83 -6.57 -2.18 8.44
CA GLY A 83 -5.85 -3.18 9.20
C GLY A 83 -4.56 -2.65 9.80
N ASP A 84 -3.93 -3.46 10.63
CA ASP A 84 -2.73 -3.13 11.39
C ASP A 84 -1.61 -4.12 11.07
N VAL A 85 -0.41 -3.64 10.78
CA VAL A 85 0.76 -4.49 10.53
C VAL A 85 1.15 -5.36 11.73
N ARG A 86 0.66 -5.01 12.94
CA ARG A 86 0.83 -5.80 14.15
C ARG A 86 -0.14 -7.00 14.22
N ASP A 87 -1.19 -7.00 13.40
CA ASP A 87 -2.18 -8.06 13.34
C ASP A 87 -1.90 -9.01 12.16
N ARG A 88 -1.40 -10.19 12.48
CA ARG A 88 -1.02 -11.20 11.48
C ARG A 88 -2.22 -11.69 10.65
N TRP A 89 -3.43 -11.75 11.21
CA TRP A 89 -4.62 -12.19 10.48
C TRP A 89 -5.02 -11.18 9.42
N SER A 90 -5.06 -9.92 9.79
CA SER A 90 -5.34 -8.82 8.88
C SER A 90 -4.30 -8.75 7.74
N LEU A 91 -3.00 -8.91 8.07
CA LEU A 91 -1.93 -8.95 7.08
C LEU A 91 -2.02 -10.16 6.14
N ALA A 92 -2.26 -11.37 6.67
CA ALA A 92 -2.28 -12.59 5.86
C ALA A 92 -3.34 -12.50 4.74
N SER A 93 -4.49 -11.92 5.04
CA SER A 93 -5.58 -11.73 4.09
C SER A 93 -5.14 -10.88 2.89
N VAL A 94 -4.50 -9.72 3.11
CA VAL A 94 -4.10 -8.82 2.02
C VAL A 94 -2.82 -9.28 1.32
N LEU A 95 -1.91 -9.96 2.04
CA LEU A 95 -0.68 -10.49 1.46
C LEU A 95 -0.97 -11.60 0.44
N SER A 96 -1.97 -12.44 0.68
CA SER A 96 -2.36 -13.50 -0.26
C SER A 96 -2.82 -12.97 -1.63
N GLU A 97 -3.22 -11.70 -1.69
CA GLU A 97 -3.69 -11.04 -2.91
C GLU A 97 -2.63 -10.11 -3.53
N ALA A 98 -1.41 -10.10 -3.01
CA ALA A 98 -0.35 -9.19 -3.47
C ALA A 98 0.76 -9.92 -4.23
N ASP A 99 1.37 -9.24 -5.19
CA ASP A 99 2.59 -9.67 -5.87
C ASP A 99 3.81 -8.86 -5.42
N ILE A 100 3.56 -7.59 -5.02
CA ILE A 100 4.58 -6.69 -4.50
C ILE A 100 4.06 -6.04 -3.21
N VAL A 101 4.91 -5.97 -2.18
CA VAL A 101 4.62 -5.27 -0.93
C VAL A 101 5.61 -4.13 -0.73
N ILE A 102 5.07 -2.95 -0.46
CA ILE A 102 5.85 -1.78 -0.05
C ILE A 102 5.45 -1.44 1.39
N ASN A 103 6.34 -1.69 2.33
CA ASN A 103 6.08 -1.42 3.74
C ASN A 103 6.48 0.01 4.11
N ALA A 104 5.48 0.90 4.21
CA ALA A 104 5.63 2.29 4.66
C ALA A 104 5.00 2.54 6.04
N ALA A 105 4.53 1.49 6.72
CA ALA A 105 3.96 1.60 8.06
C ALA A 105 5.07 1.79 9.09
N ALA A 106 5.04 2.91 9.82
CA ALA A 106 5.99 3.20 10.88
C ALA A 106 5.43 4.20 11.90
N LEU A 107 5.85 4.07 13.16
CA LEU A 107 5.82 5.13 14.16
C LEU A 107 7.14 5.89 14.08
N LYS A 108 7.09 7.18 13.78
CA LYS A 108 8.27 8.00 13.51
C LYS A 108 8.31 9.34 14.26
N GLN A 109 7.28 9.66 15.02
CA GLN A 109 7.26 10.83 15.89
C GLN A 109 8.08 10.53 17.13
N VAL A 110 9.19 11.25 17.32
CA VAL A 110 10.14 11.01 18.43
C VAL A 110 9.44 11.03 19.79
N PRO A 111 8.62 12.03 20.16
CA PRO A 111 7.93 12.01 21.44
C PRO A 111 7.04 10.77 21.63
N THR A 112 6.31 10.36 20.59
CA THR A 112 5.47 9.16 20.66
C THR A 112 6.32 7.90 20.89
N CYS A 113 7.45 7.77 20.22
CA CYS A 113 8.34 6.62 20.38
C CYS A 113 9.01 6.61 21.75
N GLU A 114 9.33 7.77 22.32
CA GLU A 114 9.89 7.87 23.67
C GLU A 114 8.88 7.51 24.77
N TYR A 115 7.65 8.00 24.64
CA TYR A 115 6.60 7.69 25.63
C TYR A 115 6.02 6.29 25.48
N PHE A 116 6.02 5.74 24.26
CA PHE A 116 5.45 4.43 23.96
C PHE A 116 6.44 3.53 23.20
N PRO A 117 7.61 3.21 23.77
CA PRO A 117 8.66 2.47 23.06
C PRO A 117 8.21 1.09 22.61
N THR A 118 7.36 0.41 23.38
CA THR A 118 6.81 -0.90 23.00
C THR A 118 5.96 -0.82 21.73
N GLU A 119 5.18 0.25 21.59
CA GLU A 119 4.37 0.45 20.38
C GLU A 119 5.24 0.75 19.16
N ALA A 120 6.34 1.47 19.34
CA ALA A 120 7.34 1.70 18.30
C ALA A 120 7.98 0.38 17.84
N VAL A 121 8.39 -0.47 18.77
CA VAL A 121 8.94 -1.81 18.47
C VAL A 121 7.90 -2.67 17.74
N ARG A 122 6.68 -2.74 18.24
CA ARG A 122 5.60 -3.53 17.63
C ARG A 122 5.32 -3.12 16.18
N THR A 123 5.35 -1.83 15.90
CA THR A 123 5.07 -1.31 14.55
C THR A 123 6.30 -1.38 13.66
N ASN A 124 7.47 -0.93 14.13
CA ASN A 124 8.65 -0.73 13.30
C ASN A 124 9.54 -1.97 13.17
N VAL A 125 9.43 -2.92 14.10
CA VAL A 125 10.21 -4.16 14.10
C VAL A 125 9.31 -5.37 13.86
N LEU A 126 8.31 -5.58 14.72
CA LEU A 126 7.43 -6.75 14.59
C LEU A 126 6.45 -6.63 13.41
N GLY A 127 6.09 -5.42 12.98
CA GLY A 127 5.27 -5.22 11.78
C GLY A 127 5.95 -5.78 10.52
N PRO A 128 7.15 -5.33 10.15
CA PRO A 128 7.93 -5.91 9.05
C PRO A 128 8.22 -7.40 9.23
N GLU A 129 8.53 -7.83 10.44
CA GLU A 129 8.74 -9.25 10.74
C GLU A 129 7.49 -10.08 10.45
N ASN A 130 6.32 -9.61 10.83
CA ASN A 130 5.06 -10.25 10.51
C ASN A 130 4.87 -10.43 9.00
N ILE A 131 5.17 -9.40 8.20
CA ILE A 131 5.07 -9.46 6.75
C ILE A 131 5.98 -10.57 6.20
N VAL A 132 7.26 -10.55 6.54
CA VAL A 132 8.25 -11.53 6.07
C VAL A 132 7.89 -12.93 6.51
N SER A 133 7.55 -13.12 7.79
CA SER A 133 7.20 -14.42 8.36
C SER A 133 5.95 -15.03 7.70
N ILE A 134 4.94 -14.24 7.36
CA ILE A 134 3.75 -14.72 6.64
C ILE A 134 4.13 -15.16 5.23
N ILE A 135 4.92 -14.34 4.51
CA ILE A 135 5.36 -14.64 3.15
C ILE A 135 6.13 -15.96 3.12
N GLU A 136 7.08 -16.14 4.03
CA GLU A 136 7.89 -17.36 4.13
C GLU A 136 7.05 -18.58 4.51
N THR A 137 6.22 -18.45 5.55
CA THR A 137 5.41 -19.58 6.07
C THR A 137 4.38 -20.05 5.04
N GLN A 138 3.76 -19.11 4.33
CA GLN A 138 2.76 -19.44 3.30
C GLN A 138 3.36 -19.60 1.90
N LYS A 139 4.67 -19.43 1.76
CA LYS A 139 5.41 -19.53 0.48
C LYS A 139 4.81 -18.64 -0.61
N LEU A 140 4.44 -17.41 -0.24
CA LEU A 140 3.86 -16.47 -1.17
C LEU A 140 4.93 -15.93 -2.14
N PRO A 141 4.67 -15.87 -3.46
CA PRO A 141 5.63 -15.37 -4.45
C PRO A 141 5.67 -13.84 -4.49
N ILE A 142 5.94 -13.20 -3.35
CA ILE A 142 5.89 -11.75 -3.17
C ILE A 142 7.29 -11.14 -3.18
N LYS A 143 7.42 -9.98 -3.81
CA LYS A 143 8.58 -9.07 -3.70
C LYS A 143 8.31 -8.01 -2.64
N VAL A 144 9.26 -7.80 -1.73
CA VAL A 144 9.19 -6.81 -0.65
C VAL A 144 10.20 -5.69 -0.91
#